data_bb472cccb2e20af0bf58a798880b19dd
#
_entry.id   bb472cccb2e20af0bf58a798880b19dd
#
_cell.length_a   1.000
_cell.length_b   1.000
_cell.length_c   1.000
_cell.angle_alpha   90.00
_cell.angle_beta   90.00
_cell.angle_gamma   90.00
#
_symmetry.space_group_name_H-M   'P 1'
#
loop_
_entity.id
_entity.type
_entity.pdbx_description
1 polymer ?
#
loop_
_entity_poly.entity_id
_entity_poly.type
_entity_poly.pdbx_seq_one_letter_code
_entity_poly.pdbx_strand_id
1 'polypeptide(L)' 'MFYYVSVIAFLTLSPMNIPVEEKAVIGPFPEKYQCEIYKAQVKAIVDSTVNAQIKTAKCITKIQS' A
#
# COMPACT_ATOMS: atom_id res chain seq x y z
N MET A 1 2.58 -21.06 1.63
CA MET A 1 1.65 -19.94 1.83
C MET A 1 2.34 -18.65 1.45
N PHE A 2 1.63 -17.79 0.73
CA PHE A 2 2.20 -16.53 0.27
C PHE A 2 1.56 -15.36 1.00
N TYR A 3 2.32 -14.29 1.09
CA TYR A 3 1.90 -13.07 1.76
C TYR A 3 1.79 -11.94 0.73
N TYR A 4 0.89 -11.01 0.99
CA TYR A 4 0.65 -9.88 0.10
C TYR A 4 0.57 -8.61 0.93
N VAL A 5 1.02 -7.50 0.34
CA VAL A 5 0.84 -6.19 0.97
C VAL A 5 -0.42 -5.56 0.39
N SER A 6 -1.38 -5.31 1.26
CA SER A 6 -2.61 -4.61 0.88
C SER A 6 -2.48 -3.15 1.32
N VAL A 7 -2.56 -2.25 0.36
CA VAL A 7 -2.37 -0.82 0.60
C VAL A 7 -3.60 -0.07 0.12
N ILE A 8 -4.11 0.81 0.97
CA ILE A 8 -5.15 1.76 0.60
C ILE A 8 -4.59 3.14 0.89
N ALA A 9 -4.55 3.98 -0.12
CA ALA A 9 -3.97 5.31 -0.02
C ALA A 9 -4.87 6.34 -0.65
N PHE A 10 -4.73 7.59 -0.22
CA PHE A 10 -5.40 8.71 -0.83
C PHE A 10 -4.39 9.53 -1.61
N LEU A 11 -4.75 9.88 -2.84
CA LEU A 11 -3.97 10.76 -3.69
C LEU A 11 -4.79 12.01 -3.96
N THR A 12 -4.16 13.16 -3.78
CA THR A 12 -4.82 14.43 -4.10
C THR A 12 -4.34 14.88 -5.46
N LEU A 13 -5.27 15.00 -6.40
CA LEU A 13 -4.96 15.34 -7.78
C LEU A 13 -5.28 16.81 -8.06
N SER A 14 -4.30 17.52 -8.64
CA SER A 14 -4.52 18.87 -9.13
C SER A 14 -5.29 18.84 -10.44
N PRO A 15 -6.06 19.89 -10.73
CA PRO A 15 -6.25 21.13 -9.96
C PRO A 15 -7.38 21.07 -8.94
N MET A 16 -8.08 19.95 -8.88
CA MET A 16 -9.32 19.85 -8.12
C MET A 16 -9.09 19.71 -6.61
N ASN A 17 -7.90 19.25 -6.21
CA ASN A 17 -7.59 18.98 -4.80
C ASN A 17 -8.56 17.99 -4.16
N ILE A 18 -9.10 17.09 -4.95
CA ILE A 18 -10.04 16.07 -4.46
C ILE A 18 -9.26 14.81 -4.16
N PRO A 19 -9.33 14.30 -2.94
CA PRO A 19 -8.65 13.03 -2.63
C PRO A 19 -9.32 11.87 -3.33
N VAL A 20 -8.50 11.02 -3.96
CA VAL A 20 -8.95 9.83 -4.65
C VAL A 20 -8.37 8.63 -3.92
N GLU A 21 -9.24 7.68 -3.57
CA GLU A 21 -8.80 6.47 -2.89
C GLU A 21 -8.27 5.49 -3.92
N GLU A 22 -7.06 5.00 -3.67
CA GLU A 22 -6.43 3.99 -4.52
C GLU A 22 -6.10 2.76 -3.68
N LYS A 23 -6.32 1.60 -4.26
CA LYS A 23 -6.03 0.33 -3.61
C LYS A 23 -5.04 -0.45 -4.45
N ALA A 24 -4.11 -1.09 -3.77
CA ALA A 24 -3.12 -1.93 -4.44
C ALA A 24 -2.82 -3.15 -3.60
N VAL A 25 -2.59 -4.27 -4.27
CA VAL A 25 -2.17 -5.50 -3.62
C VAL A 25 -0.89 -5.94 -4.31
N ILE A 26 0.16 -6.12 -3.54
CA ILE A 26 1.50 -6.40 -4.05
C ILE A 26 1.98 -7.72 -3.49
N GLY A 27 2.52 -8.55 -4.34
CA GLY A 27 3.03 -9.86 -3.98
C GLY A 27 3.02 -10.77 -5.18
N PRO A 28 3.22 -12.07 -4.99
CA PRO A 28 3.32 -12.77 -3.70
C PRO A 28 4.71 -12.70 -3.07
N PHE A 29 4.75 -12.74 -1.75
CA PHE A 29 5.99 -12.83 -0.98
C PHE A 29 6.03 -14.18 -0.28
N PRO A 30 7.13 -14.95 -0.41
CA PRO A 30 7.18 -16.28 0.22
C PRO A 30 7.31 -16.23 1.73
N GLU A 31 7.83 -15.13 2.28
CA GLU A 31 8.06 -15.01 3.71
C GLU A 31 7.37 -13.78 4.27
N LYS A 32 6.88 -13.89 5.50
CA LYS A 32 6.19 -12.78 6.14
C LYS A 32 7.10 -11.57 6.32
N TYR A 33 8.37 -11.81 6.69
CA TYR A 33 9.26 -10.68 6.92
C TYR A 33 9.49 -9.87 5.65
N GLN A 34 9.48 -10.51 4.48
CA GLN A 34 9.61 -9.79 3.22
C GLN A 34 8.41 -8.89 2.98
N CYS A 35 7.22 -9.38 3.30
CA CYS A 35 6.02 -8.57 3.22
C CYS A 35 6.10 -7.35 4.13
N GLU A 36 6.57 -7.56 5.37
CA GLU A 36 6.69 -6.47 6.33
C GLU A 36 7.71 -5.43 5.88
N ILE A 37 8.84 -5.87 5.32
CA ILE A 37 9.86 -4.97 4.80
C ILE A 37 9.28 -4.13 3.66
N TYR A 38 8.60 -4.78 2.74
CA TYR A 38 8.03 -4.07 1.61
C TYR A 38 6.95 -3.08 2.05
N LYS A 39 6.14 -3.49 3.01
CA LYS A 39 5.11 -2.61 3.57
C LYS A 39 5.75 -1.34 4.14
N ALA A 40 6.83 -1.49 4.88
CA ALA A 40 7.52 -0.35 5.46
C ALA A 40 8.09 0.57 4.37
N GLN A 41 8.62 0.00 3.30
CA GLN A 41 9.13 0.78 2.18
C GLN A 41 8.03 1.56 1.49
N VAL A 42 6.88 0.92 1.26
CA VAL A 42 5.75 1.58 0.63
C VAL A 42 5.27 2.76 1.48
N LYS A 43 5.16 2.54 2.79
CA LYS A 43 4.75 3.61 3.69
C LYS A 43 5.73 4.79 3.64
N ALA A 44 7.03 4.50 3.63
CA ALA A 44 8.03 5.55 3.56
C ALA A 44 7.94 6.34 2.26
N ILE A 45 7.74 5.64 1.15
CA ILE A 45 7.63 6.29 -0.16
C ILE A 45 6.40 7.20 -0.20
N VAL A 46 5.26 6.71 0.28
CA VAL A 46 4.03 7.50 0.27
C VAL A 46 4.14 8.68 1.23
N ASP A 47 4.75 8.46 2.41
CA ASP A 47 4.91 9.54 3.39
C ASP A 47 5.80 10.66 2.85
N SER A 48 6.72 10.33 1.95
CA SER A 48 7.58 11.35 1.34
C SER A 48 6.95 11.99 0.10
N THR A 49 5.78 11.54 -0.29
CA THR A 49 5.06 12.09 -1.43
C THR A 49 4.08 13.16 -0.95
N VAL A 50 4.19 14.35 -1.50
CA VAL A 50 3.43 15.51 -1.01
C VAL A 50 1.92 15.31 -1.11
N ASN A 51 1.48 14.67 -2.19
CA ASN A 51 0.05 14.58 -2.50
C ASN A 51 -0.54 13.21 -2.17
N ALA A 52 0.09 12.44 -1.32
CA ALA A 52 -0.36 11.10 -1.02
C ALA A 52 -0.33 10.81 0.47
N GLN A 53 -1.28 10.04 0.93
CA GLN A 53 -1.35 9.60 2.32
C GLN A 53 -1.78 8.14 2.37
N ILE A 54 -1.17 7.38 3.27
CA ILE A 54 -1.58 6.00 3.51
C ILE A 54 -2.78 5.99 4.44
N LYS A 55 -3.85 5.36 4.02
CA LYS A 55 -4.98 5.08 4.90
C LYS A 55 -4.75 3.78 5.66
N THR A 56 -4.35 2.75 4.95
CA THR A 56 -4.12 1.43 5.53
C THR A 56 -3.03 0.72 4.75
N ALA A 57 -2.15 0.01 5.47
CA ALA A 57 -1.17 -0.85 4.84
C ALA A 57 -0.98 -2.05 5.77
N LYS A 58 -1.17 -3.26 5.23
CA LYS A 58 -1.06 -4.46 6.04
C LYS A 58 -0.67 -5.64 5.18
N CYS A 59 -0.09 -6.65 5.84
CA CYS A 59 0.22 -7.92 5.20
C CYS A 59 -0.95 -8.87 5.38
N ILE A 60 -1.35 -9.50 4.29
CA ILE A 60 -2.41 -10.51 4.31
C ILE A 60 -1.85 -11.80 3.73
N THR A 61 -2.45 -12.91 4.11
CA THR A 61 -1.94 -14.22 3.71
C THR A 61 -2.69 -14.83 2.55
N LYS A 62 -3.81 -14.25 2.15
CA LYS A 62 -4.64 -14.85 1.14
C LYS A 62 -5.46 -13.79 0.42
N ILE A 63 -5.51 -13.94 -0.89
CA ILE A 63 -6.36 -13.10 -1.71
C ILE A 63 -7.48 -13.98 -2.26
N GLN A 64 -8.68 -13.54 -2.05
CA GLN A 64 -9.85 -14.22 -2.63
C GLN A 64 -10.02 -13.77 -4.06
N SER A 65 -10.02 -14.71 -4.93
CA SER A 65 -10.28 -14.42 -6.35
C SER A 65 -11.76 -14.43 -6.65
#